data_bfa7637f422970667f75a1a75ef4485f
#
_entry.id   bfa7637f422970667f75a1a75ef4485f
#
_cell.length_a   1.000
_cell.length_b   1.000
_cell.length_c   1.000
_cell.angle_alpha   90.00
_cell.angle_beta   90.00
_cell.angle_gamma   90.00
#
_symmetry.space_group_name_H-M   'P 1'
#
loop_
_entity.id
_entity.type
_entity.pdbx_description
1 polymer ?
#
loop_
_entity_poly.entity_id
_entity_poly.type
_entity_poly.pdbx_seq_one_letter_code
_entity_poly.pdbx_strand_id
1 'polypeptide(L)'
;MILLSFDIEEFDVPKEHQVDISMEEQIKVSVEGTTRILDCLERNQVKATFFCTANFALHAPDIIKRIQEGGHEIASHGFYHWTFKVEDLKRSKDQLEEITGTKVYGYRQARMMPVSEKAVYEAGYIYNSSLNPTFIPGRYMRLSTPRTPFIKDRVMPVSYTHLRA
;
A
#
# COMPACT_ATOMS: atom_id res chain seq x y z
N MET A 1 -17.02 12.96 -3.75
CA MET A 1 -16.48 11.64 -4.17
C MET A 1 -15.59 11.15 -3.07
N ILE A 2 -15.74 9.91 -2.63
CA ILE A 2 -14.88 9.24 -1.65
C ILE A 2 -14.10 8.18 -2.41
N LEU A 3 -12.77 8.16 -2.26
CA LEU A 3 -11.90 7.12 -2.78
C LEU A 3 -11.46 6.24 -1.62
N LEU A 4 -11.75 4.94 -1.71
CA LEU A 4 -11.33 3.97 -0.71
C LEU A 4 -9.98 3.37 -1.11
N SER A 5 -9.10 3.19 -0.13
CA SER A 5 -7.87 2.46 -0.30
C SER A 5 -7.55 1.61 0.94
N PHE A 6 -6.90 0.49 0.71
CA PHE A 6 -6.48 -0.45 1.74
C PHE A 6 -5.01 -0.77 1.55
N ASP A 7 -4.30 -0.87 2.65
CA ASP A 7 -2.93 -1.36 2.68
C ASP A 7 -3.00 -2.86 3.01
N ILE A 8 -2.43 -3.70 2.16
CA ILE A 8 -2.36 -5.15 2.36
C ILE A 8 -0.91 -5.59 2.36
N GLU A 9 -0.56 -6.26 3.43
CA GLU A 9 0.82 -6.53 3.81
C GLU A 9 0.90 -7.77 4.70
N GLU A 10 2.09 -8.22 4.98
CA GLU A 10 2.34 -9.23 6.01
C GLU A 10 1.90 -8.70 7.38
N PHE A 11 1.08 -9.43 8.11
CA PHE A 11 0.62 -9.04 9.44
C PHE A 11 1.75 -9.14 10.46
N ASP A 12 2.60 -8.13 10.51
CA ASP A 12 3.80 -8.08 11.35
C ASP A 12 3.63 -7.28 12.66
N VAL A 13 2.44 -6.76 12.94
CA VAL A 13 2.12 -5.99 14.15
C VAL A 13 2.54 -6.69 15.46
N PRO A 14 2.41 -8.01 15.63
CA PRO A 14 2.89 -8.68 16.84
C PRO A 14 4.39 -8.47 17.12
N LYS A 15 5.21 -8.31 16.09
CA LYS A 15 6.66 -8.05 16.24
C LYS A 15 6.95 -6.69 16.89
N GLU A 16 6.06 -5.70 16.77
CA GLU A 16 6.19 -4.42 17.51
C GLU A 16 6.09 -4.63 19.03
N HIS A 17 5.44 -5.70 19.44
CA HIS A 17 5.27 -6.09 20.84
C HIS A 17 6.18 -7.25 21.24
N GLN A 18 7.25 -7.53 20.47
CA GLN A 18 8.21 -8.61 20.73
C GLN A 18 7.57 -10.01 20.75
N VAL A 19 6.43 -10.17 20.07
CA VAL A 19 5.78 -11.46 19.87
C VAL A 19 6.21 -12.01 18.51
N ASP A 20 6.81 -13.19 18.54
CA ASP A 20 7.20 -13.87 17.30
C ASP A 20 5.96 -14.44 16.59
N ILE A 21 5.93 -14.24 15.28
CA ILE A 21 4.83 -14.72 14.42
C ILE A 21 5.45 -15.22 13.12
N SER A 22 5.11 -16.44 12.72
CA SER A 22 5.60 -17.03 11.49
C SER A 22 5.11 -16.28 10.24
N MET A 23 5.85 -16.36 9.14
CA MET A 23 5.40 -15.74 7.86
C MET A 23 4.06 -16.34 7.41
N GLU A 24 3.88 -17.64 7.58
CA GLU A 24 2.63 -18.32 7.22
C GLU A 24 1.42 -17.75 7.97
N GLU A 25 1.55 -17.54 9.27
CA GLU A 25 0.49 -16.92 10.08
C GLU A 25 0.23 -15.46 9.70
N GLN A 26 1.29 -14.68 9.45
CA GLN A 26 1.16 -13.30 8.97
C GLN A 26 0.35 -13.24 7.68
N ILE A 27 0.69 -14.06 6.70
CA ILE A 27 -0.01 -14.12 5.41
C ILE A 27 -1.45 -14.59 5.60
N LYS A 28 -1.68 -15.64 6.40
CA LYS A 28 -3.02 -16.17 6.67
C LYS A 28 -3.96 -15.10 7.26
N VAL A 29 -3.50 -14.33 8.24
CA VAL A 29 -4.30 -13.26 8.85
C VAL A 29 -4.64 -12.19 7.81
N SER A 30 -3.66 -11.77 7.01
CA SER A 30 -3.87 -10.75 5.98
C SER A 30 -4.78 -11.22 4.85
N VAL A 31 -4.67 -12.49 4.44
CA VAL A 31 -5.57 -13.10 3.45
C VAL A 31 -7.00 -13.12 3.96
N GLU A 32 -7.22 -13.53 5.22
CA GLU A 32 -8.55 -13.55 5.81
C GLU A 32 -9.16 -12.14 5.89
N GLY A 33 -8.41 -11.15 6.36
CA GLY A 33 -8.84 -9.76 6.41
C GLY A 33 -9.17 -9.20 5.03
N THR A 34 -8.28 -9.41 4.06
CA THR A 34 -8.48 -8.95 2.68
C THR A 34 -9.70 -9.60 2.03
N THR A 35 -9.93 -10.89 2.27
CA THR A 35 -11.11 -11.62 1.79
C THR A 35 -12.40 -10.97 2.28
N ARG A 36 -12.50 -10.66 3.57
CA ARG A 36 -13.68 -10.00 4.16
C ARG A 36 -13.91 -8.60 3.58
N ILE A 37 -12.83 -7.84 3.30
CA ILE A 37 -12.91 -6.53 2.64
C ILE A 37 -13.46 -6.70 1.23
N LEU A 38 -12.93 -7.63 0.44
CA LEU A 38 -13.38 -7.90 -0.92
C LEU A 38 -14.85 -8.30 -0.97
N ASP A 39 -15.31 -9.18 -0.05
CA ASP A 39 -16.71 -9.56 0.06
C ASP A 39 -17.63 -8.35 0.36
N CYS A 40 -17.14 -7.43 1.19
CA CYS A 40 -17.87 -6.20 1.52
C CYS A 40 -17.96 -5.27 0.31
N LEU A 41 -16.83 -5.04 -0.40
CA LEU A 41 -16.78 -4.18 -1.58
C LEU A 41 -17.64 -4.72 -2.71
N GLU A 42 -17.63 -6.03 -2.94
CA GLU A 42 -18.43 -6.71 -3.95
C GLU A 42 -19.94 -6.52 -3.67
N ARG A 43 -20.39 -6.81 -2.44
CA ARG A 43 -21.80 -6.62 -2.04
C ARG A 43 -22.29 -5.19 -2.20
N ASN A 44 -21.41 -4.20 -2.03
CA ASN A 44 -21.75 -2.79 -2.14
C ASN A 44 -21.43 -2.21 -3.52
N GLN A 45 -20.90 -3.00 -4.45
CA GLN A 45 -20.49 -2.56 -5.79
C GLN A 45 -19.51 -1.39 -5.78
N VAL A 46 -18.59 -1.36 -4.81
CA VAL A 46 -17.59 -0.31 -4.61
C VAL A 46 -16.25 -0.79 -5.10
N LYS A 47 -15.53 0.07 -5.82
CA LYS A 47 -14.14 -0.18 -6.21
C LYS A 47 -13.19 0.58 -5.29
N ALA A 48 -11.99 0.03 -5.11
CA ALA A 48 -10.96 0.56 -4.23
C ALA A 48 -9.56 0.37 -4.83
N THR A 49 -8.58 1.05 -4.25
CA THR A 49 -7.16 0.82 -4.51
C THR A 49 -6.57 -0.02 -3.38
N PHE A 50 -5.86 -1.08 -3.72
CA PHE A 50 -5.13 -1.93 -2.78
C PHE A 50 -3.63 -1.68 -2.93
N PHE A 51 -3.02 -1.08 -1.92
CA PHE A 51 -1.57 -0.92 -1.83
C PHE A 51 -0.97 -2.19 -1.24
N CYS A 52 -0.33 -2.99 -2.11
CA CYS A 52 0.17 -4.33 -1.74
C CYS A 52 1.69 -4.30 -1.55
N THR A 53 2.20 -4.95 -0.49
CA THR A 53 3.62 -5.31 -0.49
C THR A 53 3.86 -6.42 -1.52
N ALA A 54 5.02 -6.36 -2.20
CA ALA A 54 5.37 -7.37 -3.19
C ALA A 54 5.55 -8.75 -2.53
N ASN A 55 6.04 -8.77 -1.29
CA ASN A 55 6.21 -10.00 -0.54
C ASN A 55 4.87 -10.67 -0.20
N PHE A 56 3.85 -9.89 0.21
CA PHE A 56 2.50 -10.43 0.39
C PHE A 56 1.95 -11.01 -0.92
N ALA A 57 2.12 -10.28 -2.03
CA ALA A 57 1.64 -10.71 -3.33
C ALA A 57 2.28 -12.03 -3.81
N LEU A 58 3.57 -12.25 -3.51
CA LEU A 58 4.26 -13.50 -3.79
C LEU A 58 3.69 -14.70 -3.01
N HIS A 59 3.25 -14.48 -1.78
CA HIS A 59 2.73 -15.54 -0.90
C HIS A 59 1.22 -15.77 -1.03
N ALA A 60 0.50 -14.80 -1.61
CA ALA A 60 -0.97 -14.86 -1.74
C ALA A 60 -1.44 -14.48 -3.17
N PRO A 61 -0.94 -15.12 -4.24
CA PRO A 61 -1.27 -14.75 -5.61
C PRO A 61 -2.77 -14.86 -5.92
N ASP A 62 -3.49 -15.77 -5.29
CA ASP A 62 -4.94 -15.94 -5.48
C ASP A 62 -5.73 -14.72 -4.99
N ILE A 63 -5.30 -14.10 -3.90
CA ILE A 63 -5.92 -12.85 -3.40
C ILE A 63 -5.63 -11.70 -4.36
N ILE A 64 -4.41 -11.60 -4.89
CA ILE A 64 -4.06 -10.59 -5.89
C ILE A 64 -4.92 -10.74 -7.14
N LYS A 65 -5.09 -11.96 -7.63
CA LYS A 65 -5.98 -12.26 -8.76
C LYS A 65 -7.42 -11.86 -8.45
N ARG A 66 -7.94 -12.19 -7.27
CA ARG A 66 -9.30 -11.81 -6.86
C ARG A 66 -9.50 -10.29 -6.80
N ILE A 67 -8.49 -9.53 -6.34
CA ILE A 67 -8.52 -8.07 -6.35
C ILE A 67 -8.66 -7.55 -7.78
N GLN A 68 -7.89 -8.08 -8.72
CA GLN A 68 -7.95 -7.69 -10.13
C GLN A 68 -9.30 -8.05 -10.78
N GLU A 69 -9.77 -9.28 -10.60
CA GLU A 69 -11.05 -9.76 -11.12
C GLU A 69 -12.23 -8.95 -10.57
N GLY A 70 -12.11 -8.46 -9.33
CA GLY A 70 -13.03 -7.52 -8.73
C GLY A 70 -12.99 -6.12 -9.36
N GLY A 71 -12.05 -5.83 -10.28
CA GLY A 71 -11.90 -4.53 -10.93
C GLY A 71 -11.36 -3.45 -9.99
N HIS A 72 -10.60 -3.84 -8.98
CA HIS A 72 -9.89 -2.93 -8.09
C HIS A 72 -8.50 -2.59 -8.64
N GLU A 73 -7.96 -1.44 -8.24
CA GLU A 73 -6.59 -1.08 -8.56
C GLU A 73 -5.62 -1.79 -7.61
N ILE A 74 -4.51 -2.31 -8.16
CA ILE A 74 -3.34 -2.74 -7.39
C ILE A 74 -2.26 -1.67 -7.51
N ALA A 75 -1.80 -1.18 -6.37
CA ALA A 75 -0.70 -0.25 -6.22
C ALA A 75 0.37 -0.85 -5.29
N SER A 76 1.55 -0.27 -5.26
CA SER A 76 2.66 -0.78 -4.45
C SER A 76 2.68 -0.19 -3.04
N HIS A 77 2.90 -1.06 -2.05
CA HIS A 77 3.20 -0.70 -0.66
C HIS A 77 4.66 -0.97 -0.27
N GLY A 78 5.54 -1.03 -1.28
CA GLY A 78 6.92 -1.43 -1.11
C GLY A 78 7.13 -2.94 -1.27
N PHE A 79 8.35 -3.41 -1.00
CA PHE A 79 8.64 -4.84 -1.13
C PHE A 79 8.25 -5.61 0.14
N TYR A 80 8.72 -5.13 1.31
CA TYR A 80 8.37 -5.64 2.64
C TYR A 80 7.73 -4.54 3.46
N HIS A 81 6.82 -4.90 4.39
CA HIS A 81 6.22 -3.92 5.29
C HIS A 81 7.22 -3.41 6.34
N TRP A 82 8.07 -4.29 6.90
CA TRP A 82 8.96 -3.98 8.02
C TRP A 82 10.22 -3.21 7.63
N THR A 83 10.75 -3.40 6.45
CA THR A 83 12.02 -2.81 6.00
C THR A 83 11.85 -2.03 4.72
N PHE A 84 12.71 -1.02 4.51
CA PHE A 84 12.70 -0.21 3.31
C PHE A 84 14.14 0.08 2.84
N LYS A 85 14.37 -0.11 1.55
CA LYS A 85 15.54 0.36 0.80
C LYS A 85 15.06 1.04 -0.47
N VAL A 86 15.83 2.01 -0.99
CA VAL A 86 15.40 2.76 -2.19
C VAL A 86 15.24 1.84 -3.41
N GLU A 87 16.07 0.81 -3.51
CA GLU A 87 16.00 -0.20 -4.58
C GLU A 87 14.68 -0.99 -4.54
N ASP A 88 14.06 -1.11 -3.37
CA ASP A 88 12.78 -1.81 -3.21
C ASP A 88 11.63 -1.09 -3.93
N LEU A 89 11.75 0.20 -4.23
CA LEU A 89 10.77 0.93 -5.04
C LEU A 89 10.60 0.30 -6.42
N LYS A 90 11.69 0.17 -7.15
CA LYS A 90 11.66 -0.43 -8.50
C LYS A 90 11.36 -1.91 -8.43
N ARG A 91 12.00 -2.62 -7.50
CA ARG A 91 11.85 -4.07 -7.32
C ARG A 91 10.40 -4.46 -7.00
N SER A 92 9.72 -3.73 -6.11
CA SER A 92 8.32 -4.01 -5.79
C SER A 92 7.38 -3.74 -6.96
N LYS A 93 7.64 -2.66 -7.72
CA LYS A 93 6.89 -2.38 -8.94
C LYS A 93 6.99 -3.51 -9.95
N ASP A 94 8.21 -3.92 -10.28
CA ASP A 94 8.46 -4.96 -11.27
C ASP A 94 7.84 -6.29 -10.85
N GLN A 95 7.96 -6.64 -9.57
CA GLN A 95 7.40 -7.88 -9.05
C GLN A 95 5.86 -7.87 -9.08
N LEU A 96 5.23 -6.76 -8.72
CA LEU A 96 3.77 -6.65 -8.79
C LEU A 96 3.28 -6.65 -10.26
N GLU A 97 3.98 -5.97 -11.17
CA GLU A 97 3.67 -6.01 -12.61
C GLU A 97 3.83 -7.42 -13.19
N GLU A 98 4.83 -8.18 -12.74
CA GLU A 98 5.03 -9.58 -13.14
C GLU A 98 3.86 -10.48 -12.67
N ILE A 99 3.47 -10.36 -11.40
CA ILE A 99 2.38 -11.17 -10.81
C ILE A 99 1.04 -10.82 -11.45
N THR A 100 0.79 -9.53 -11.67
CA THR A 100 -0.52 -9.05 -12.13
C THR A 100 -0.69 -9.03 -13.66
N GLY A 101 0.43 -9.03 -14.39
CA GLY A 101 0.42 -8.80 -15.83
C GLY A 101 -0.04 -7.41 -16.26
N THR A 102 -0.17 -6.46 -15.32
CA THR A 102 -0.68 -5.10 -15.57
C THR A 102 0.27 -4.05 -14.99
N LYS A 103 0.17 -2.81 -15.48
CA LYS A 103 0.99 -1.70 -14.97
C LYS A 103 0.56 -1.28 -13.57
N VAL A 104 1.54 -1.04 -12.71
CA VAL A 104 1.38 -0.52 -11.35
C VAL A 104 1.76 0.96 -11.35
N TYR A 105 0.78 1.83 -11.11
CA TYR A 105 0.95 3.29 -11.22
C TYR A 105 1.19 3.97 -9.89
N GLY A 106 0.61 3.45 -8.81
CA GLY A 106 0.61 4.06 -7.50
C GLY A 106 1.63 3.47 -6.54
N TYR A 107 2.09 4.32 -5.63
CA TYR A 107 2.94 3.95 -4.53
C TYR A 107 2.43 4.53 -3.21
N ARG A 108 2.53 3.77 -2.13
CA ARG A 108 2.38 4.23 -0.73
C ARG A 108 3.46 3.62 0.12
N GLN A 109 4.23 4.46 0.82
CA GLN A 109 5.31 4.00 1.68
C GLN A 109 4.76 3.29 2.92
N ALA A 110 5.24 2.07 3.13
CA ALA A 110 4.93 1.30 4.34
C ALA A 110 5.39 2.04 5.60
N ARG A 111 4.61 1.88 6.70
CA ARG A 111 4.91 2.47 8.03
C ARG A 111 5.11 3.99 8.03
N MET A 112 4.66 4.69 7.00
CA MET A 112 4.85 6.15 6.83
C MET A 112 6.32 6.60 6.91
N MET A 113 7.26 5.72 6.57
CA MET A 113 8.68 6.06 6.50
C MET A 113 8.92 7.17 5.47
N PRO A 114 9.94 8.02 5.65
CA PRO A 114 10.29 9.02 4.67
C PRO A 114 10.68 8.40 3.31
N VAL A 115 10.14 8.92 2.24
CA VAL A 115 10.51 8.56 0.87
C VAL A 115 10.59 9.81 0.00
N SER A 116 11.57 9.87 -0.89
CA SER A 116 11.75 10.99 -1.83
C SER A 116 10.80 10.83 -3.02
N GLU A 117 10.07 11.91 -3.37
CA GLU A 117 9.24 11.94 -4.57
C GLU A 117 10.06 11.66 -5.84
N LYS A 118 11.30 12.19 -5.88
CA LYS A 118 12.23 11.92 -6.97
C LYS A 118 12.52 10.42 -7.11
N ALA A 119 12.81 9.72 -6.01
CA ALA A 119 13.08 8.29 -6.06
C ALA A 119 11.83 7.49 -6.49
N VAL A 120 10.63 7.89 -6.05
CA VAL A 120 9.36 7.30 -6.48
C VAL A 120 9.16 7.47 -7.99
N TYR A 121 9.45 8.67 -8.52
CA TYR A 121 9.38 8.93 -9.96
C TYR A 121 10.40 8.10 -10.75
N GLU A 122 11.66 8.05 -10.31
CA GLU A 122 12.73 7.28 -10.95
C GLU A 122 12.44 5.78 -10.97
N ALA A 123 11.68 5.27 -9.98
CA ALA A 123 11.17 3.90 -9.97
C ALA A 123 10.00 3.69 -10.96
N GLY A 124 9.47 4.76 -11.57
CA GLY A 124 8.43 4.70 -12.60
C GLY A 124 6.99 4.73 -12.08
N TYR A 125 6.75 5.21 -10.86
CA TYR A 125 5.40 5.46 -10.35
C TYR A 125 4.89 6.84 -10.81
N ILE A 126 3.58 6.94 -10.99
CA ILE A 126 2.90 8.17 -11.43
C ILE A 126 2.39 8.97 -10.24
N TYR A 127 1.91 8.29 -9.20
CA TYR A 127 1.42 8.94 -7.99
C TYR A 127 1.98 8.30 -6.72
N ASN A 128 2.07 9.14 -5.67
CA ASN A 128 2.55 8.75 -4.34
C ASN A 128 1.51 9.12 -3.28
N SER A 129 0.95 8.10 -2.61
CA SER A 129 -0.06 8.26 -1.56
C SER A 129 0.54 8.13 -0.15
N SER A 130 1.79 8.54 0.05
CA SER A 130 2.48 8.43 1.35
C SER A 130 2.25 9.61 2.28
N LEU A 131 1.59 10.68 1.82
CA LEU A 131 1.37 11.88 2.61
C LEU A 131 0.07 11.79 3.40
N ASN A 132 0.19 11.95 4.72
CA ASN A 132 -0.95 12.06 5.63
C ASN A 132 -0.95 13.45 6.27
N PRO A 133 -1.92 14.34 5.95
CA PRO A 133 -1.98 15.71 6.45
C PRO A 133 -2.53 15.75 7.88
N THR A 134 -1.84 15.13 8.82
CA THR A 134 -2.28 15.04 10.21
C THR A 134 -1.16 15.35 11.20
N PHE A 135 -1.55 15.47 12.45
CA PHE A 135 -0.66 15.59 13.60
C PHE A 135 -0.79 14.36 14.50
N ILE A 136 0.32 13.68 14.74
CA ILE A 136 0.41 12.58 15.70
C ILE A 136 1.51 12.93 16.70
N PRO A 137 1.15 13.21 17.98
CA PRO A 137 2.14 13.55 19.02
C PRO A 137 3.25 12.49 19.09
N GLY A 138 4.50 12.94 19.15
CA GLY A 138 5.67 12.06 19.23
C GLY A 138 6.09 11.39 17.91
N ARG A 139 5.30 11.53 16.83
CA ARG A 139 5.64 10.97 15.51
C ARG A 139 5.88 12.04 14.45
N TYR A 140 4.87 12.86 14.15
CA TYR A 140 5.00 13.92 13.14
C TYR A 140 3.90 14.98 13.24
N MET A 141 4.20 16.17 12.68
CA MET A 141 3.24 17.25 12.48
C MET A 141 3.27 17.63 11.00
N ARG A 142 2.20 17.29 10.26
CA ARG A 142 2.09 17.50 8.80
C ARG A 142 0.82 18.28 8.42
N LEU A 143 0.37 19.18 9.30
CA LEU A 143 -0.87 19.95 9.10
C LEU A 143 -0.81 20.89 7.88
N SER A 144 0.39 21.31 7.47
CA SER A 144 0.62 22.14 6.29
C SER A 144 0.62 21.37 4.96
N THR A 145 0.54 20.04 5.00
CA THR A 145 0.49 19.23 3.78
C THR A 145 -0.81 19.50 3.02
N PRO A 146 -0.77 19.80 1.71
CA PRO A 146 -1.98 19.96 0.91
C PRO A 146 -2.87 18.73 0.98
N ARG A 147 -4.20 18.95 1.08
CA ARG A 147 -5.20 17.87 1.10
C ARG A 147 -5.74 17.51 -0.27
N THR A 148 -5.33 18.27 -1.28
CA THR A 148 -5.63 18.01 -2.68
C THR A 148 -4.39 17.48 -3.39
N PRO A 149 -4.53 16.64 -4.41
CA PRO A 149 -3.39 16.20 -5.23
C PRO A 149 -2.64 17.40 -5.81
N PHE A 150 -1.32 17.33 -5.85
CA PHE A 150 -0.44 18.33 -6.46
C PHE A 150 0.71 17.63 -7.18
N ILE A 151 1.51 18.34 -7.97
CA ILE A 151 2.66 17.76 -8.66
C ILE A 151 3.94 18.21 -7.94
N LYS A 152 4.80 17.27 -7.62
CA LYS A 152 6.13 17.47 -7.07
C LYS A 152 7.10 16.47 -7.68
N ASP A 153 8.23 16.94 -8.18
CA ASP A 153 9.26 16.10 -8.80
C ASP A 153 8.71 15.11 -9.86
N ARG A 154 7.72 15.58 -10.65
CA ARG A 154 7.00 14.81 -11.70
C ARG A 154 6.11 13.66 -11.20
N VAL A 155 5.97 13.48 -9.90
CA VAL A 155 5.00 12.58 -9.28
C VAL A 155 3.82 13.40 -8.77
N MET A 156 2.65 12.80 -8.69
CA MET A 156 1.46 13.40 -8.09
C MET A 156 1.30 12.90 -6.64
N PRO A 157 1.75 13.67 -5.62
CA PRO A 157 1.42 13.35 -4.24
C PRO A 157 -0.07 13.42 -4.00
N VAL A 158 -0.61 12.37 -3.42
CA VAL A 158 -2.03 12.23 -3.05
C VAL A 158 -2.12 12.06 -1.54
N SER A 159 -2.66 13.06 -0.87
CA SER A 159 -2.89 12.97 0.57
C SER A 159 -4.02 11.99 0.89
N TYR A 160 -3.87 11.21 1.94
CA TYR A 160 -4.90 10.31 2.43
C TYR A 160 -5.19 10.54 3.91
N THR A 161 -6.40 10.18 4.34
CA THR A 161 -6.79 10.14 5.75
C THR A 161 -6.86 8.69 6.19
N HIS A 162 -6.05 8.34 7.19
CA HIS A 162 -6.07 7.00 7.77
C HIS A 162 -7.17 6.93 8.83
N LEU A 163 -8.17 6.10 8.58
CA LEU A 163 -9.16 5.73 9.58
C LEU A 163 -8.65 4.48 10.28
N ARG A 164 -8.30 4.60 11.56
CA ARG A 164 -8.06 3.42 12.39
C ARG A 164 -9.42 2.88 12.85
N ALA A 165 -9.66 1.63 12.54
CA ALA A 165 -10.75 0.88 13.10
C ALA A 165 -10.44 0.52 14.56
#